data_fc6bc8196ffe89e114717dc415db9292
#
_entry.id   fc6bc8196ffe89e114717dc415db9292
#
_cell.length_a   1.000
_cell.length_b   1.000
_cell.length_c   1.000
_cell.angle_alpha   90.00
_cell.angle_beta   90.00
_cell.angle_gamma   90.00
#
_symmetry.space_group_name_H-M   'P 1'
#
loop_
_entity.id
_entity.type
_entity.pdbx_description
1 polymer ?
#
loop_
_entity_poly.entity_id
_entity_poly.type
_entity_poly.pdbx_seq_one_letter_code
_entity_poly.pdbx_strand_id
1 'polypeptide(L)'
;MKYILTLWNIAISTYGAQTTHKLIHYLNIPHKFELLFPEGIDYTLSIVTSKKRRNFVPDEQQIKSIDEFINSSRLYTSKVTLYEMAEYVMIDKVNLSIFIKQKYDASLTEINTTLRLNHAEELLLSPTEEYQGMADLAEKCGFESLSTFYQAFKNRHNTSPLKWKEEVIQKVGVKQNS
;
A
#
# COMPACT_ATOMS: atom_id res chain seq x y z
N MET A 1 -15.52 -29.68 22.81
CA MET A 1 -14.39 -28.71 22.85
C MET A 1 -13.03 -29.33 22.51
N LYS A 2 -12.62 -30.42 23.13
CA LYS A 2 -11.32 -31.07 22.81
C LYS A 2 -11.13 -31.44 21.32
N TYR A 3 -12.17 -31.91 20.65
CA TYR A 3 -12.11 -32.31 19.23
C TYR A 3 -11.86 -31.15 18.25
N ILE A 4 -12.37 -29.95 18.56
CA ILE A 4 -12.18 -28.76 17.70
C ILE A 4 -10.72 -28.29 17.78
N LEU A 5 -10.13 -28.32 18.98
CA LEU A 5 -8.70 -28.01 19.20
C LEU A 5 -7.78 -28.99 18.48
N THR A 6 -8.14 -30.28 18.48
CA THR A 6 -7.35 -31.32 17.81
C THR A 6 -7.42 -31.16 16.28
N LEU A 7 -8.59 -30.89 15.71
CA LEU A 7 -8.76 -30.61 14.27
C LEU A 7 -8.04 -29.32 13.86
N TRP A 8 -8.06 -28.29 14.70
CA TRP A 8 -7.35 -27.04 14.48
C TRP A 8 -5.83 -27.22 14.47
N ASN A 9 -5.28 -27.95 15.44
CA ASN A 9 -3.85 -28.27 15.47
C ASN A 9 -3.40 -29.13 14.27
N ILE A 10 -4.25 -30.06 13.83
CA ILE A 10 -3.98 -30.86 12.63
C ILE A 10 -4.01 -29.97 11.38
N ALA A 11 -4.97 -29.07 11.27
CA ALA A 11 -5.06 -28.15 10.14
C ALA A 11 -3.86 -27.21 10.04
N ILE A 12 -3.42 -26.64 11.16
CA ILE A 12 -2.20 -25.80 11.22
C ILE A 12 -0.95 -26.61 10.88
N SER A 13 -0.84 -27.83 11.38
CA SER A 13 0.31 -28.69 11.14
C SER A 13 0.39 -29.18 9.68
N THR A 14 -0.78 -29.40 9.04
CA THR A 14 -0.84 -30.00 7.69
C THR A 14 -0.81 -28.95 6.58
N TYR A 15 -1.46 -27.80 6.79
CA TYR A 15 -1.66 -26.79 5.74
C TYR A 15 -0.96 -25.45 6.00
N GLY A 16 -0.33 -25.28 7.14
CA GLY A 16 0.32 -24.04 7.56
C GLY A 16 -0.66 -22.93 7.96
N ALA A 17 -0.17 -21.96 8.73
CA ALA A 17 -0.96 -20.88 9.31
C ALA A 17 -1.66 -19.98 8.27
N GLN A 18 -1.09 -19.82 7.08
CA GLN A 18 -1.66 -19.01 6.00
C GLN A 18 -2.94 -19.62 5.41
N THR A 19 -2.96 -20.94 5.25
CA THR A 19 -4.12 -21.63 4.66
C THR A 19 -5.29 -21.69 5.64
N THR A 20 -5.01 -21.81 6.93
CA THR A 20 -6.04 -21.78 7.97
C THR A 20 -6.69 -20.40 8.11
N HIS A 21 -5.95 -19.31 7.94
CA HIS A 21 -6.52 -17.95 7.93
C HIS A 21 -7.47 -17.74 6.72
N LYS A 22 -7.11 -18.25 5.54
CA LYS A 22 -8.01 -18.24 4.36
C LYS A 22 -9.28 -19.06 4.60
N LEU A 23 -9.18 -20.20 5.29
CA LEU A 23 -10.32 -21.05 5.62
C LEU A 23 -11.29 -20.37 6.60
N ILE A 24 -10.80 -19.65 7.58
CA ILE A 24 -11.62 -18.88 8.54
C ILE A 24 -12.40 -17.79 7.79
N HIS A 25 -11.74 -17.06 6.89
CA HIS A 25 -12.37 -16.01 6.09
C HIS A 25 -13.39 -16.59 5.10
N TYR A 26 -13.07 -17.72 4.47
CA TYR A 26 -13.96 -18.40 3.52
C TYR A 26 -15.20 -19.02 4.18
N LEU A 27 -15.05 -19.50 5.42
CA LEU A 27 -16.14 -20.11 6.18
C LEU A 27 -17.01 -19.11 6.92
N ASN A 28 -16.74 -17.79 6.76
CA ASN A 28 -17.49 -16.70 7.39
C ASN A 28 -17.70 -16.92 8.90
N ILE A 29 -16.68 -17.42 9.59
CA ILE A 29 -16.71 -17.67 11.03
C ILE A 29 -16.73 -16.32 11.74
N PRO A 30 -17.76 -16.02 12.56
CA PRO A 30 -17.90 -14.72 13.19
C PRO A 30 -16.68 -14.37 14.06
N HIS A 31 -16.24 -13.12 14.06
CA HIS A 31 -15.17 -12.57 14.92
C HIS A 31 -15.32 -12.90 16.42
N LYS A 32 -16.50 -13.26 16.87
CA LYS A 32 -16.74 -13.73 18.24
C LYS A 32 -16.02 -15.06 18.59
N PHE A 33 -15.50 -15.79 17.62
CA PHE A 33 -14.74 -17.01 17.89
C PHE A 33 -13.33 -16.72 18.43
N GLU A 34 -12.77 -15.54 18.13
CA GLU A 34 -11.52 -15.07 18.75
C GLU A 34 -11.65 -14.85 20.27
N LEU A 35 -12.86 -14.51 20.73
CA LEU A 35 -13.15 -14.31 22.16
C LEU A 35 -13.26 -15.60 22.98
N LEU A 36 -13.36 -16.77 22.34
CA LEU A 36 -13.44 -18.07 23.01
C LEU A 36 -12.06 -18.66 23.39
N PHE A 37 -10.96 -18.04 22.94
CA PHE A 37 -9.60 -18.49 23.21
C PHE A 37 -8.67 -17.33 23.60
N PRO A 38 -8.98 -16.59 24.70
CA PRO A 38 -8.33 -15.32 24.99
C PRO A 38 -6.84 -15.42 25.38
N GLU A 39 -6.32 -16.57 25.79
CA GLU A 39 -4.98 -16.59 26.39
C GLU A 39 -3.97 -17.60 25.78
N GLY A 40 -4.40 -18.48 24.88
CA GLY A 40 -3.51 -19.56 24.39
C GLY A 40 -3.01 -19.43 22.95
N ILE A 41 -3.80 -18.81 22.09
CA ILE A 41 -3.52 -18.79 20.62
C ILE A 41 -2.65 -17.59 20.24
N ASP A 42 -2.81 -16.47 20.90
CA ASP A 42 -2.08 -15.24 20.61
C ASP A 42 -0.58 -15.36 20.92
N TYR A 43 -0.23 -16.06 21.99
CA TYR A 43 1.17 -16.27 22.37
C TYR A 43 1.93 -17.17 21.39
N THR A 44 1.32 -18.26 20.93
CA THR A 44 1.97 -19.16 19.96
C THR A 44 2.01 -18.58 18.55
N LEU A 45 0.95 -17.89 18.13
CA LEU A 45 0.94 -17.18 16.84
C LEU A 45 1.90 -15.97 16.85
N SER A 46 1.96 -15.21 17.93
CA SER A 46 2.91 -14.09 18.04
C SER A 46 4.37 -14.57 18.11
N ILE A 47 4.65 -15.70 18.77
CA ILE A 47 6.00 -16.29 18.82
C ILE A 47 6.40 -16.86 17.44
N VAL A 48 5.50 -17.60 16.78
CA VAL A 48 5.78 -18.17 15.45
C VAL A 48 5.91 -17.06 14.40
N THR A 49 5.04 -16.06 14.43
CA THR A 49 5.11 -14.93 13.51
C THR A 49 6.27 -13.99 13.81
N SER A 50 6.59 -13.75 15.10
CA SER A 50 7.72 -12.90 15.47
C SER A 50 9.09 -13.54 15.15
N LYS A 51 9.20 -14.87 15.25
CA LYS A 51 10.41 -15.60 14.90
C LYS A 51 10.63 -15.68 13.38
N LYS A 52 9.54 -15.76 12.59
CA LYS A 52 9.58 -15.74 11.12
C LYS A 52 9.84 -14.33 10.56
N ARG A 53 9.41 -13.27 11.29
CA ARG A 53 9.57 -11.87 10.89
C ARG A 53 11.03 -11.37 10.89
N ARG A 54 11.92 -11.95 11.68
CA ARG A 54 13.30 -11.44 11.84
C ARG A 54 14.26 -11.83 10.73
N ASN A 55 13.92 -12.81 9.89
CA ASN A 55 14.81 -13.37 8.88
C ASN A 55 14.17 -13.55 7.49
N PHE A 56 13.03 -12.86 7.23
CA PHE A 56 12.43 -12.94 5.90
C PHE A 56 13.20 -12.02 4.95
N VAL A 57 13.79 -12.60 3.93
CA VAL A 57 14.41 -11.88 2.80
C VAL A 57 13.67 -12.36 1.55
N PRO A 58 13.02 -11.46 0.78
CA PRO A 58 12.42 -11.84 -0.49
C PRO A 58 13.49 -12.40 -1.43
N ASP A 59 13.13 -13.37 -2.26
CA ASP A 59 13.99 -13.83 -3.34
C ASP A 59 14.08 -12.78 -4.47
N GLU A 60 14.99 -12.98 -5.41
CA GLU A 60 15.25 -12.04 -6.50
C GLU A 60 14.01 -11.82 -7.38
N GLN A 61 13.23 -12.86 -7.63
CA GLN A 61 12.00 -12.78 -8.43
C GLN A 61 10.92 -11.99 -7.68
N GLN A 62 10.78 -12.19 -6.38
CA GLN A 62 9.86 -11.42 -5.54
C GLN A 62 10.25 -9.94 -5.49
N ILE A 63 11.55 -9.64 -5.35
CA ILE A 63 12.07 -8.27 -5.39
C ILE A 63 11.73 -7.60 -6.71
N LYS A 64 11.98 -8.29 -7.83
CA LYS A 64 11.65 -7.79 -9.16
C LYS A 64 10.15 -7.54 -9.32
N SER A 65 9.31 -8.46 -8.87
CA SER A 65 7.85 -8.30 -8.91
C SER A 65 7.36 -7.11 -8.06
N ILE A 66 7.99 -6.86 -6.90
CA ILE A 66 7.72 -5.69 -6.07
C ILE A 66 8.08 -4.40 -6.81
N ASP A 67 9.27 -4.34 -7.42
CA ASP A 67 9.74 -3.18 -8.16
C ASP A 67 8.85 -2.89 -9.38
N GLU A 68 8.49 -3.91 -10.15
CA GLU A 68 7.57 -3.80 -11.29
C GLU A 68 6.19 -3.32 -10.86
N PHE A 69 5.68 -3.82 -9.72
CA PHE A 69 4.39 -3.41 -9.19
C PHE A 69 4.39 -1.93 -8.76
N ILE A 70 5.43 -1.51 -8.04
CA ILE A 70 5.57 -0.12 -7.56
C ILE A 70 5.73 0.85 -8.74
N ASN A 71 6.46 0.46 -9.78
CA ASN A 71 6.68 1.29 -10.97
C ASN A 71 5.51 1.22 -11.98
N SER A 72 4.51 0.37 -11.75
CA SER A 72 3.35 0.28 -12.62
C SER A 72 2.38 1.45 -12.41
N SER A 73 1.75 1.92 -13.48
CA SER A 73 0.70 2.95 -13.41
C SER A 73 -0.51 2.52 -12.55
N ARG A 74 -0.69 1.22 -12.32
CA ARG A 74 -1.77 0.70 -11.47
C ARG A 74 -1.68 1.19 -10.03
N LEU A 75 -0.48 1.43 -9.52
CA LEU A 75 -0.31 1.80 -8.11
C LEU A 75 -0.95 3.17 -7.80
N TYR A 76 -0.84 4.14 -8.69
CA TYR A 76 -1.39 5.47 -8.44
C TYR A 76 -2.78 5.69 -9.03
N THR A 77 -3.18 4.97 -10.08
CA THR A 77 -4.51 5.10 -10.70
C THR A 77 -5.59 4.25 -10.03
N SER A 78 -5.23 3.16 -9.35
CA SER A 78 -6.16 2.28 -8.66
C SER A 78 -5.96 2.32 -7.13
N LYS A 79 -6.98 1.91 -6.38
CA LYS A 79 -6.93 1.83 -4.91
C LYS A 79 -6.24 0.53 -4.47
N VAL A 80 -4.99 0.33 -4.89
CA VAL A 80 -4.25 -0.87 -4.53
C VAL A 80 -3.85 -0.82 -3.06
N THR A 81 -4.23 -1.86 -2.35
CA THR A 81 -3.91 -2.06 -0.94
C THR A 81 -2.64 -2.88 -0.77
N LEU A 82 -2.00 -2.76 0.40
CA LEU A 82 -0.87 -3.62 0.77
C LEU A 82 -1.25 -5.12 0.76
N TYR A 83 -2.53 -5.43 1.00
CA TYR A 83 -3.03 -6.81 0.96
C TYR A 83 -3.01 -7.36 -0.48
N GLU A 84 -3.54 -6.62 -1.43
CA GLU A 84 -3.55 -7.03 -2.86
C GLU A 84 -2.13 -7.18 -3.41
N MET A 85 -1.24 -6.27 -3.04
CA MET A 85 0.17 -6.39 -3.40
C MET A 85 0.80 -7.63 -2.78
N ALA A 86 0.54 -7.91 -1.52
CA ALA A 86 1.05 -9.09 -0.81
C ALA A 86 0.59 -10.41 -1.46
N GLU A 87 -0.67 -10.48 -1.89
CA GLU A 87 -1.21 -11.60 -2.65
C GLU A 87 -0.53 -11.75 -4.02
N TYR A 88 -0.30 -10.64 -4.71
CA TYR A 88 0.36 -10.65 -6.03
C TYR A 88 1.80 -11.14 -5.96
N VAL A 89 2.60 -10.65 -5.00
CA VAL A 89 4.01 -11.02 -4.85
C VAL A 89 4.22 -12.28 -4.00
N MET A 90 3.14 -12.91 -3.51
CA MET A 90 3.16 -14.12 -2.67
C MET A 90 4.02 -13.97 -1.40
N ILE A 91 3.98 -12.78 -0.78
CA ILE A 91 4.68 -12.46 0.46
C ILE A 91 3.66 -12.12 1.53
N ASP A 92 3.89 -12.58 2.76
CA ASP A 92 3.06 -12.16 3.91
C ASP A 92 3.04 -10.63 4.03
N LYS A 93 1.85 -10.06 4.27
CA LYS A 93 1.62 -8.61 4.35
C LYS A 93 2.57 -7.89 5.30
N VAL A 94 2.91 -8.50 6.44
CA VAL A 94 3.77 -7.88 7.45
C VAL A 94 5.22 -7.88 6.97
N ASN A 95 5.67 -8.99 6.40
CA ASN A 95 7.00 -9.12 5.82
C ASN A 95 7.18 -8.17 4.64
N LEU A 96 6.17 -8.07 3.77
CA LEU A 96 6.16 -7.12 2.66
C LEU A 96 6.23 -5.66 3.14
N SER A 97 5.45 -5.30 4.16
CA SER A 97 5.48 -3.95 4.74
C SER A 97 6.86 -3.58 5.29
N ILE A 98 7.50 -4.51 6.01
CA ILE A 98 8.85 -4.32 6.55
C ILE A 98 9.86 -4.16 5.41
N PHE A 99 9.79 -5.03 4.40
CA PHE A 99 10.69 -4.98 3.26
C PHE A 99 10.56 -3.67 2.47
N ILE A 100 9.33 -3.24 2.17
CA ILE A 100 9.07 -1.96 1.48
C ILE A 100 9.66 -0.80 2.29
N LYS A 101 9.39 -0.75 3.61
CA LYS A 101 9.93 0.32 4.46
C LYS A 101 11.46 0.33 4.50
N GLN A 102 12.10 -0.83 4.52
CA GLN A 102 13.56 -0.95 4.51
C GLN A 102 14.18 -0.55 3.16
N LYS A 103 13.57 -0.98 2.05
CA LYS A 103 14.12 -0.76 0.71
C LYS A 103 13.89 0.67 0.20
N TYR A 104 12.71 1.24 0.47
CA TYR A 104 12.31 2.54 -0.09
C TYR A 104 12.26 3.67 0.94
N ASP A 105 12.57 3.39 2.21
CA ASP A 105 12.44 4.32 3.35
C ASP A 105 11.03 4.94 3.47
N ALA A 106 10.03 4.30 2.91
CA ALA A 106 8.65 4.77 2.85
C ALA A 106 7.67 3.59 2.95
N SER A 107 6.47 3.82 3.47
CA SER A 107 5.37 2.87 3.38
C SER A 107 4.77 2.83 1.97
N LEU A 108 4.04 1.77 1.62
CA LEU A 108 3.33 1.69 0.33
C LEU A 108 2.37 2.88 0.13
N THR A 109 1.72 3.35 1.19
CA THR A 109 0.82 4.52 1.14
C THR A 109 1.58 5.80 0.81
N GLU A 110 2.76 6.01 1.40
CA GLU A 110 3.61 7.17 1.11
C GLU A 110 4.15 7.13 -0.32
N ILE A 111 4.59 5.95 -0.79
CA ILE A 111 5.02 5.73 -2.18
C ILE A 111 3.87 6.06 -3.13
N ASN A 112 2.69 5.51 -2.88
CA ASN A 112 1.51 5.74 -3.71
C ASN A 112 1.12 7.23 -3.77
N THR A 113 1.12 7.91 -2.62
CA THR A 113 0.85 9.35 -2.56
C THR A 113 1.89 10.14 -3.36
N THR A 114 3.16 9.76 -3.28
CA THR A 114 4.24 10.39 -4.05
C THR A 114 4.03 10.23 -5.56
N LEU A 115 3.69 9.02 -6.02
CA LEU A 115 3.44 8.75 -7.44
C LEU A 115 2.22 9.52 -7.96
N ARG A 116 1.15 9.60 -7.17
CA ARG A 116 -0.05 10.39 -7.49
C ARG A 116 0.26 11.88 -7.62
N LEU A 117 1.09 12.41 -6.72
CA LEU A 117 1.50 13.81 -6.78
C LEU A 117 2.42 14.08 -7.98
N ASN A 118 3.35 13.19 -8.31
CA ASN A 118 4.19 13.33 -9.51
C ASN A 118 3.31 13.42 -10.76
N HIS A 119 2.33 12.53 -10.90
CA HIS A 119 1.39 12.55 -12.02
C HIS A 119 0.55 13.84 -12.05
N ALA A 120 0.11 14.34 -10.90
CA ALA A 120 -0.60 15.59 -10.80
C ALA A 120 0.26 16.80 -11.24
N GLU A 121 1.54 16.80 -10.88
CA GLU A 121 2.51 17.82 -11.31
C GLU A 121 2.70 17.80 -12.83
N GLU A 122 2.83 16.61 -13.43
CA GLU A 122 2.93 16.43 -14.88
C GLU A 122 1.68 16.99 -15.59
N LEU A 123 0.48 16.62 -15.14
CA LEU A 123 -0.77 17.11 -15.70
C LEU A 123 -0.95 18.62 -15.50
N LEU A 124 -0.56 19.18 -14.37
CA LEU A 124 -0.62 20.62 -14.11
C LEU A 124 0.27 21.42 -15.05
N LEU A 125 1.41 20.88 -15.44
CA LEU A 125 2.38 21.53 -16.32
C LEU A 125 2.17 21.17 -17.79
N SER A 126 1.29 20.22 -18.12
CA SER A 126 0.98 19.84 -19.49
C SER A 126 0.37 21.03 -20.25
N PRO A 127 0.82 21.29 -21.49
CA PRO A 127 0.22 22.31 -22.33
C PRO A 127 -1.17 21.91 -22.84
N THR A 128 -1.47 20.62 -22.88
CA THR A 128 -2.80 20.08 -23.17
C THR A 128 -3.53 19.93 -21.84
N GLU A 129 -4.53 20.77 -21.59
CA GLU A 129 -5.35 20.65 -20.38
C GLU A 129 -6.18 19.35 -20.43
N GLU A 130 -5.60 18.26 -19.93
CA GLU A 130 -6.24 16.95 -19.90
C GLU A 130 -7.22 16.78 -18.73
N TYR A 131 -7.55 17.87 -18.03
CA TYR A 131 -8.46 17.87 -16.88
C TYR A 131 -9.42 19.07 -16.87
N GLN A 132 -10.65 18.85 -16.40
CA GLN A 132 -11.72 19.85 -16.38
C GLN A 132 -11.82 20.61 -15.05
N GLY A 133 -10.73 20.69 -14.30
CA GLY A 133 -10.67 21.36 -13.00
C GLY A 133 -10.01 20.51 -11.94
N MET A 134 -9.81 21.05 -10.73
CA MET A 134 -9.04 20.40 -9.68
C MET A 134 -9.67 19.11 -9.15
N ALA A 135 -10.99 18.98 -9.23
CA ALA A 135 -11.66 17.74 -8.82
C ALA A 135 -11.38 16.59 -9.80
N ASP A 136 -11.48 16.86 -11.09
CA ASP A 136 -11.15 15.90 -12.16
C ASP A 136 -9.65 15.55 -12.15
N LEU A 137 -8.78 16.53 -11.94
CA LEU A 137 -7.36 16.29 -11.76
C LEU A 137 -7.06 15.35 -10.58
N ALA A 138 -7.69 15.58 -9.44
CA ALA A 138 -7.52 14.74 -8.25
C ALA A 138 -7.98 13.30 -8.52
N GLU A 139 -9.11 13.12 -9.18
CA GLU A 139 -9.66 11.82 -9.57
C GLU A 139 -8.73 11.08 -10.56
N LYS A 140 -8.28 11.76 -11.62
CA LYS A 140 -7.33 11.20 -12.61
C LYS A 140 -6.01 10.77 -11.98
N CYS A 141 -5.56 11.47 -10.95
CA CYS A 141 -4.38 11.10 -10.18
C CYS A 141 -4.66 10.03 -9.11
N GLY A 142 -5.90 9.52 -9.01
CA GLY A 142 -6.27 8.44 -8.10
C GLY A 142 -6.50 8.87 -6.65
N PHE A 143 -6.70 10.16 -6.36
CA PHE A 143 -7.09 10.61 -5.03
C PHE A 143 -8.58 10.34 -4.77
N GLU A 144 -8.91 9.91 -3.55
CA GLU A 144 -10.30 9.60 -3.18
C GLU A 144 -11.19 10.85 -3.04
N SER A 145 -10.58 11.99 -2.76
CA SER A 145 -11.27 13.26 -2.64
C SER A 145 -10.35 14.43 -2.97
N LEU A 146 -10.98 15.52 -3.40
CA LEU A 146 -10.30 16.80 -3.62
C LEU A 146 -9.58 17.30 -2.35
N SER A 147 -10.18 17.08 -1.18
CA SER A 147 -9.60 17.47 0.12
C SER A 147 -8.30 16.72 0.40
N THR A 148 -8.28 15.39 0.18
CA THR A 148 -7.08 14.56 0.35
C THR A 148 -5.98 14.99 -0.62
N PHE A 149 -6.33 15.30 -1.86
CA PHE A 149 -5.40 15.84 -2.86
C PHE A 149 -4.75 17.15 -2.40
N TYR A 150 -5.57 18.15 -2.02
CA TYR A 150 -5.04 19.43 -1.55
C TYR A 150 -4.15 19.29 -0.32
N GLN A 151 -4.54 18.43 0.63
CA GLN A 151 -3.73 18.18 1.83
C GLN A 151 -2.39 17.56 1.47
N ALA A 152 -2.37 16.54 0.62
CA ALA A 152 -1.14 15.88 0.17
C ALA A 152 -0.24 16.87 -0.60
N PHE A 153 -0.82 17.65 -1.51
CA PHE A 153 -0.10 18.64 -2.32
C PHE A 153 0.52 19.74 -1.44
N LYS A 154 -0.26 20.26 -0.48
CA LYS A 154 0.21 21.27 0.47
C LYS A 154 1.32 20.73 1.38
N ASN A 155 1.22 19.47 1.82
CA ASN A 155 2.28 18.86 2.63
C ASN A 155 3.60 18.73 1.88
N ARG A 156 3.56 18.51 0.55
CA ARG A 156 4.75 18.37 -0.29
C ARG A 156 5.34 19.71 -0.72
N HIS A 157 4.50 20.65 -1.14
CA HIS A 157 4.93 21.92 -1.77
C HIS A 157 4.73 23.16 -0.90
N ASN A 158 4.10 23.02 0.29
CA ASN A 158 3.73 24.14 1.17
C ASN A 158 2.83 25.19 0.51
N THR A 159 2.18 24.86 -0.62
CA THR A 159 1.32 25.76 -1.38
C THR A 159 0.18 24.99 -2.07
N SER A 160 -0.76 25.70 -2.69
CA SER A 160 -1.84 25.08 -3.47
C SER A 160 -1.37 24.66 -4.87
N PRO A 161 -2.05 23.68 -5.52
CA PRO A 161 -1.69 23.23 -6.85
C PRO A 161 -1.62 24.35 -7.90
N LEU A 162 -2.61 25.25 -7.92
CA LEU A 162 -2.66 26.36 -8.87
C LEU A 162 -1.53 27.36 -8.62
N LYS A 163 -1.30 27.74 -7.37
CA LYS A 163 -0.23 28.66 -7.02
C LYS A 163 1.14 28.07 -7.33
N TRP A 164 1.34 26.77 -7.07
CA TRP A 164 2.54 26.06 -7.45
C TRP A 164 2.76 26.07 -8.97
N LYS A 165 1.73 25.81 -9.77
CA LYS A 165 1.78 25.90 -11.25
C LYS A 165 2.25 27.28 -11.69
N GLU A 166 1.66 28.36 -11.17
CA GLU A 166 2.03 29.73 -11.48
C GLU A 166 3.50 30.02 -11.15
N GLU A 167 3.95 29.64 -9.97
CA GLU A 167 5.33 29.84 -9.53
C GLU A 167 6.35 29.10 -10.41
N VAL A 168 6.02 27.87 -10.84
CA VAL A 168 6.89 27.08 -11.73
C VAL A 168 6.96 27.71 -13.11
N ILE A 169 5.83 28.11 -13.71
CA ILE A 169 5.79 28.75 -15.02
C ILE A 169 6.57 30.07 -15.01
N GLN A 170 6.41 30.91 -13.99
CA GLN A 170 7.17 32.14 -13.85
C GLN A 170 8.67 31.92 -13.78
N LYS A 171 9.12 30.91 -13.01
CA LYS A 171 10.54 30.56 -12.89
C LYS A 171 11.16 30.07 -14.21
N VAL A 172 10.39 29.34 -15.02
CA VAL A 172 10.83 28.84 -16.33
C VAL A 172 10.87 29.98 -17.35
N GLY A 173 9.86 30.86 -17.37
CA GLY A 173 9.79 32.00 -18.29
C GLY A 173 10.91 33.03 -18.09
N VAL A 174 11.35 33.26 -16.84
CA VAL A 174 12.46 34.17 -16.53
C VAL A 174 13.81 33.63 -17.04
N LYS A 175 14.00 32.30 -17.06
CA LYS A 175 15.26 31.69 -17.57
C LYS A 175 15.43 31.72 -19.07
N GLN A 176 14.36 31.93 -19.85
CA GLN A 176 14.43 32.02 -21.31
C GLN A 176 14.75 33.44 -21.81
N ASN A 177 14.66 34.44 -20.94
CA ASN A 177 14.89 35.84 -21.27
C ASN A 177 16.22 36.41 -20.70
N SER A 178 17.10 35.56 -20.18
CA SER A 178 18.44 35.91 -19.67
C SER A 178 19.51 35.20 -20.46
#